data_2aec27a41e4d79f30a87519f20ad6f09
#
_entry.id   2aec27a41e4d79f30a87519f20ad6f09
#
_cell.length_a   1.000
_cell.length_b   1.000
_cell.length_c   1.000
_cell.angle_alpha   90.00
_cell.angle_beta   90.00
_cell.angle_gamma   90.00
#
_symmetry.space_group_name_H-M   'P 1'
#
loop_
_entity.id
_entity.type
_entity.pdbx_description
1 polymer ?
#
loop_
_entity_poly.entity_id
_entity_poly.type
_entity_poly.pdbx_seq_one_letter_code
_entity_poly.pdbx_strand_id
1 'polypeptide(L)'
;FYVIFLYLDKNVIELDIQSFFLWARDRQLRGRKNLAAPKEIVDLVERFISNIESYKSSHYNETQVRREFVDPFFKALGWDIDNEQGFAEAYKDVIHEDAIKVGGTTRAPDYSFRIGGQRKFFLETKKPSVDIKEDIHPAFQLRRYAWTAKLPLSILTDFEEFSVYDCTIKPDKKDMPSKGRILYLTCRDYLEQWDEIEAIFSKNAILKGSFDKYAQDKRGKRGTAQVDSAFLEEIAGWREILARNIALRNPELDTRDLNYAVQATVNRIVFLRICEDRGIE
;
A
#
# COMPACT_ATOMS: atom_id res chain seq x y z
N PHE A 1 -7.70 25.31 26.85
CA PHE A 1 -7.30 26.43 25.99
C PHE A 1 -5.78 26.46 25.92
N TYR A 2 -5.17 26.07 24.80
CA TYR A 2 -3.74 26.25 24.52
C TYR A 2 -3.61 27.38 23.51
N VAL A 3 -2.95 28.47 23.91
CA VAL A 3 -2.60 29.60 23.05
C VAL A 3 -1.11 29.47 22.73
N ILE A 4 -0.75 29.47 21.45
CA ILE A 4 0.64 29.52 21.00
C ILE A 4 0.96 30.95 20.55
N PHE A 5 1.96 31.58 21.20
CA PHE A 5 2.49 32.88 20.82
C PHE A 5 3.64 32.68 19.83
N LEU A 6 3.47 33.19 18.61
CA LEU A 6 4.57 33.31 17.63
C LEU A 6 5.07 34.76 17.59
N TYR A 7 6.34 34.95 17.90
CA TYR A 7 7.01 36.25 17.77
C TYR A 7 7.58 36.37 16.36
N LEU A 8 7.01 37.25 15.54
CA LEU A 8 7.58 37.70 14.30
C LEU A 8 7.55 39.23 14.28
N ASP A 9 8.75 39.81 14.31
CA ASP A 9 9.00 41.27 14.15
C ASP A 9 7.98 42.23 14.78
N LYS A 10 8.04 42.37 16.10
CA LYS A 10 7.31 43.37 16.92
C LYS A 10 5.79 43.33 16.97
N ASN A 11 5.15 42.34 16.35
CA ASN A 11 3.71 42.12 16.51
C ASN A 11 3.41 40.73 17.10
N VAL A 12 2.66 40.71 18.20
CA VAL A 12 2.14 39.48 18.79
C VAL A 12 0.86 39.12 18.05
N ILE A 13 0.84 38.00 17.34
CA ILE A 13 -0.37 37.48 16.72
C ILE A 13 -0.89 36.37 17.61
N GLU A 14 -2.03 36.61 18.23
CA GLU A 14 -2.79 35.62 18.98
C GLU A 14 -3.57 34.73 18.01
N LEU A 15 -3.13 33.48 17.87
CA LEU A 15 -3.82 32.50 17.02
C LEU A 15 -4.63 31.57 17.91
N ASP A 16 -5.95 31.65 17.80
CA ASP A 16 -6.85 30.67 18.35
C ASP A 16 -6.68 29.34 17.63
N ILE A 17 -6.19 28.34 18.37
CA ILE A 17 -5.92 26.99 17.85
C ILE A 17 -7.16 26.35 17.24
N GLN A 18 -8.35 26.61 17.78
CA GLN A 18 -9.60 26.09 17.21
C GLN A 18 -9.88 26.71 15.85
N SER A 19 -9.67 28.01 15.70
CA SER A 19 -9.81 28.72 14.41
C SER A 19 -8.76 28.24 13.40
N PHE A 20 -7.53 27.95 13.83
CA PHE A 20 -6.49 27.37 12.98
C PHE A 20 -6.85 25.95 12.51
N PHE A 21 -7.33 25.08 13.39
CA PHE A 21 -7.77 23.73 13.01
C PHE A 21 -9.03 23.75 12.14
N LEU A 22 -9.96 24.66 12.36
CA LEU A 22 -11.12 24.87 11.50
C LEU A 22 -10.70 25.39 10.14
N TRP A 23 -9.77 26.34 10.06
CA TRP A 23 -9.20 26.87 8.82
C TRP A 23 -8.39 25.80 8.07
N ALA A 24 -7.54 25.04 8.77
CA ALA A 24 -6.76 23.96 8.18
C ALA A 24 -7.67 22.83 7.65
N ARG A 25 -8.74 22.50 8.38
CA ARG A 25 -9.76 21.53 7.97
C ARG A 25 -10.57 22.05 6.77
N ASP A 26 -10.95 23.32 6.77
CA ASP A 26 -11.68 23.96 5.65
C ASP A 26 -10.76 24.09 4.42
N ARG A 27 -9.47 24.36 4.59
CA ARG A 27 -8.49 24.38 3.50
C ARG A 27 -8.21 22.98 2.97
N GLN A 28 -8.20 21.95 3.83
CA GLN A 28 -8.09 20.56 3.43
C GLN A 28 -9.35 20.08 2.69
N LEU A 29 -10.54 20.59 3.07
CA LEU A 29 -11.81 20.36 2.39
C LEU A 29 -11.94 21.17 1.08
N ARG A 30 -11.41 22.40 1.02
CA ARG A 30 -11.37 23.21 -0.21
C ARG A 30 -10.26 22.82 -1.18
N GLY A 31 -9.22 22.14 -0.72
CA GLY A 31 -8.15 21.58 -1.55
C GLY A 31 -8.51 20.26 -2.22
N ARG A 32 -9.61 19.62 -1.81
CA ARG A 32 -10.22 18.53 -2.59
C ARG A 32 -10.93 19.18 -3.78
N LYS A 33 -10.21 19.37 -4.90
CA LYS A 33 -10.87 19.33 -6.18
C LYS A 33 -11.61 17.98 -6.18
N ASN A 34 -12.93 17.98 -6.24
CA ASN A 34 -13.67 16.82 -6.74
C ASN A 34 -13.12 16.59 -8.15
N LEU A 35 -12.09 15.78 -8.28
CA LEU A 35 -11.73 15.22 -9.56
C LEU A 35 -12.85 14.22 -9.83
N ALA A 36 -13.73 14.59 -10.75
CA ALA A 36 -14.65 13.61 -11.30
C ALA A 36 -13.83 12.43 -11.81
N ALA A 37 -14.30 11.21 -11.57
CA ALA A 37 -13.64 10.03 -12.08
C ALA A 37 -13.29 10.20 -13.58
N PRO A 38 -12.11 9.74 -14.04
CA PRO A 38 -11.74 9.82 -15.44
C PRO A 38 -12.82 9.20 -16.34
N LYS A 39 -12.96 9.73 -17.56
CA LYS A 39 -13.98 9.24 -18.49
C LYS A 39 -13.87 7.74 -18.73
N GLU A 40 -12.64 7.22 -18.77
CA GLU A 40 -12.36 5.81 -18.93
C GLU A 40 -13.00 4.97 -17.82
N ILE A 41 -13.01 5.46 -16.59
CA ILE A 41 -13.65 4.78 -15.45
C ILE A 41 -15.16 4.87 -15.52
N VAL A 42 -15.71 6.02 -15.94
CA VAL A 42 -17.16 6.18 -16.17
C VAL A 42 -17.62 5.16 -17.22
N ASP A 43 -16.92 5.11 -18.37
CA ASP A 43 -17.26 4.20 -19.47
C ASP A 43 -17.15 2.72 -19.04
N LEU A 44 -16.14 2.35 -18.20
CA LEU A 44 -16.01 1.00 -17.63
C LEU A 44 -17.18 0.63 -16.73
N VAL A 45 -17.56 1.52 -15.82
CA VAL A 45 -18.66 1.29 -14.87
C VAL A 45 -19.98 1.18 -15.61
N GLU A 46 -20.26 2.10 -16.53
CA GLU A 46 -21.49 2.08 -17.33
C GLU A 46 -21.60 0.80 -18.17
N ARG A 47 -20.51 0.39 -18.83
CA ARG A 47 -20.45 -0.84 -19.60
C ARG A 47 -20.71 -2.07 -18.72
N PHE A 48 -20.09 -2.13 -17.52
CA PHE A 48 -20.27 -3.24 -16.61
C PHE A 48 -21.72 -3.36 -16.13
N ILE A 49 -22.27 -2.24 -15.64
CA ILE A 49 -23.65 -2.22 -15.11
C ILE A 49 -24.67 -2.57 -16.19
N SER A 50 -24.49 -2.04 -17.40
CA SER A 50 -25.42 -2.29 -18.52
C SER A 50 -25.44 -3.74 -18.99
N ASN A 51 -24.39 -4.52 -18.73
CA ASN A 51 -24.24 -5.91 -19.19
C ASN A 51 -24.00 -6.90 -18.04
N ILE A 52 -24.37 -6.55 -16.81
CA ILE A 52 -24.03 -7.31 -15.59
C ILE A 52 -24.47 -8.76 -15.66
N GLU A 53 -25.65 -9.05 -16.21
CA GLU A 53 -26.18 -10.40 -16.35
C GLU A 53 -25.29 -11.27 -17.26
N SER A 54 -24.74 -10.66 -18.33
CA SER A 54 -23.82 -11.35 -19.24
C SER A 54 -22.48 -11.67 -18.53
N TYR A 55 -21.97 -10.73 -17.75
CA TYR A 55 -20.70 -10.91 -17.01
C TYR A 55 -20.84 -11.89 -15.83
N LYS A 56 -22.02 -12.03 -15.24
CA LYS A 56 -22.32 -13.04 -14.21
C LYS A 56 -22.60 -14.44 -14.78
N SER A 57 -22.64 -14.57 -16.11
CA SER A 57 -22.87 -15.87 -16.73
C SER A 57 -21.69 -16.83 -16.51
N SER A 58 -21.95 -18.14 -16.60
CA SER A 58 -20.91 -19.17 -16.48
C SER A 58 -19.86 -19.15 -17.58
N HIS A 59 -20.14 -18.49 -18.72
CA HIS A 59 -19.25 -18.38 -19.87
C HIS A 59 -18.21 -17.26 -19.72
N TYR A 60 -18.44 -16.31 -18.84
CA TYR A 60 -17.51 -15.21 -18.57
C TYR A 60 -16.48 -15.63 -17.51
N ASN A 61 -15.20 -15.55 -17.86
CA ASN A 61 -14.11 -16.09 -17.04
C ASN A 61 -13.21 -15.02 -16.44
N GLU A 62 -12.32 -15.43 -15.53
CA GLU A 62 -11.38 -14.52 -14.84
C GLU A 62 -10.43 -13.78 -15.80
N THR A 63 -9.99 -14.43 -16.89
CA THR A 63 -9.13 -13.77 -17.89
C THR A 63 -9.85 -12.65 -18.61
N GLN A 64 -11.15 -12.82 -18.88
CA GLN A 64 -11.94 -11.79 -19.55
C GLN A 64 -12.14 -10.58 -18.61
N VAL A 65 -12.51 -10.79 -17.35
CA VAL A 65 -12.67 -9.68 -16.41
C VAL A 65 -11.35 -8.94 -16.18
N ARG A 66 -10.23 -9.66 -16.13
CA ARG A 66 -8.90 -9.05 -16.01
C ARG A 66 -8.64 -8.08 -17.18
N ARG A 67 -8.77 -8.54 -18.40
CA ARG A 67 -8.46 -7.75 -19.60
C ARG A 67 -9.45 -6.62 -19.87
N GLU A 68 -10.73 -6.88 -19.66
CA GLU A 68 -11.79 -5.95 -20.03
C GLU A 68 -12.04 -4.85 -18.99
N PHE A 69 -11.76 -5.12 -17.72
CA PHE A 69 -12.11 -4.24 -16.63
C PHE A 69 -10.94 -3.93 -15.69
N VAL A 70 -10.24 -4.95 -15.20
CA VAL A 70 -9.21 -4.77 -14.16
C VAL A 70 -7.98 -4.07 -14.73
N ASP A 71 -7.48 -4.52 -15.89
CA ASP A 71 -6.33 -3.90 -16.55
C ASP A 71 -6.57 -2.41 -16.87
N PRO A 72 -7.70 -2.03 -17.54
CA PRO A 72 -8.01 -0.62 -17.77
C PRO A 72 -8.19 0.19 -16.48
N PHE A 73 -8.78 -0.40 -15.43
CA PHE A 73 -8.95 0.27 -14.15
C PHE A 73 -7.61 0.65 -13.52
N PHE A 74 -6.67 -0.27 -13.48
CA PHE A 74 -5.34 0.00 -12.92
C PHE A 74 -4.45 0.84 -13.84
N LYS A 75 -4.66 0.78 -15.16
CA LYS A 75 -4.04 1.75 -16.11
C LYS A 75 -4.49 3.18 -15.82
N ALA A 76 -5.77 3.41 -15.52
CA ALA A 76 -6.28 4.73 -15.12
C ALA A 76 -5.66 5.22 -13.79
N LEU A 77 -5.22 4.30 -12.92
CA LEU A 77 -4.45 4.60 -11.72
C LEU A 77 -2.94 4.81 -11.98
N GLY A 78 -2.51 4.82 -13.26
CA GLY A 78 -1.14 5.12 -13.69
C GLY A 78 -0.17 3.95 -13.66
N TRP A 79 -0.67 2.70 -13.56
CA TRP A 79 0.17 1.50 -13.60
C TRP A 79 0.45 1.04 -15.03
N ASP A 80 1.69 0.71 -15.31
CA ASP A 80 2.12 0.12 -16.59
C ASP A 80 1.86 -1.41 -16.58
N ILE A 81 0.60 -1.78 -16.84
CA ILE A 81 0.14 -3.17 -16.79
C ILE A 81 0.83 -4.06 -17.84
N ASP A 82 1.01 -3.53 -19.03
CA ASP A 82 1.53 -4.28 -20.20
C ASP A 82 3.03 -4.07 -20.43
N ASN A 83 3.70 -3.34 -19.53
CA ASN A 83 5.10 -2.94 -19.69
C ASN A 83 5.36 -2.18 -21.01
N GLU A 84 4.49 -1.23 -21.34
CA GLU A 84 4.59 -0.38 -22.54
C GLU A 84 5.87 0.48 -22.53
N GLN A 85 6.41 0.78 -21.31
CA GLN A 85 7.66 1.50 -21.13
C GLN A 85 8.90 0.63 -21.39
N GLY A 86 8.75 -0.68 -21.56
CA GLY A 86 9.84 -1.60 -21.90
C GLY A 86 10.84 -1.86 -20.78
N PHE A 87 10.43 -1.76 -19.50
CA PHE A 87 11.30 -2.07 -18.39
C PHE A 87 11.73 -3.54 -18.38
N ALA A 88 12.96 -3.78 -17.92
CA ALA A 88 13.43 -5.15 -17.66
C ALA A 88 12.55 -5.82 -16.58
N GLU A 89 12.49 -7.16 -16.60
CA GLU A 89 11.60 -7.97 -15.73
C GLU A 89 11.67 -7.57 -14.25
N ALA A 90 12.87 -7.27 -13.74
CA ALA A 90 13.08 -6.89 -12.36
C ALA A 90 12.46 -5.52 -12.00
N TYR A 91 12.24 -4.65 -12.97
CA TYR A 91 11.78 -3.26 -12.77
C TYR A 91 10.38 -2.99 -13.29
N LYS A 92 9.69 -4.00 -13.83
CA LYS A 92 8.29 -3.87 -14.24
C LYS A 92 7.43 -3.41 -13.06
N ASP A 93 6.49 -2.52 -13.36
CA ASP A 93 5.50 -2.07 -12.39
C ASP A 93 4.57 -3.20 -11.95
N VAL A 94 4.21 -4.06 -12.90
CA VAL A 94 3.26 -5.14 -12.66
C VAL A 94 3.83 -6.45 -13.22
N ILE A 95 3.80 -7.48 -12.38
CA ILE A 95 4.13 -8.84 -12.79
C ILE A 95 2.85 -9.68 -12.69
N HIS A 96 2.48 -10.27 -13.82
CA HIS A 96 1.41 -11.25 -13.88
C HIS A 96 1.90 -12.60 -13.35
N GLU A 97 1.09 -13.26 -12.53
CA GLU A 97 1.38 -14.59 -11.98
C GLU A 97 2.76 -14.69 -11.31
N ASP A 98 3.08 -13.66 -10.49
CA ASP A 98 4.36 -13.55 -9.77
C ASP A 98 4.56 -14.71 -8.78
N ALA A 99 5.43 -15.64 -9.11
CA ALA A 99 5.64 -16.86 -8.36
C ALA A 99 6.18 -16.61 -6.94
N ILE A 100 5.50 -17.16 -5.94
CA ILE A 100 5.87 -17.11 -4.52
C ILE A 100 5.86 -18.52 -3.90
N LYS A 101 6.68 -18.75 -2.89
CA LYS A 101 6.70 -19.99 -2.12
C LYS A 101 5.73 -19.89 -0.94
N VAL A 102 4.67 -20.69 -0.95
CA VAL A 102 3.64 -20.71 0.12
C VAL A 102 3.53 -22.12 0.68
N GLY A 103 4.01 -22.33 1.90
CA GLY A 103 3.97 -23.66 2.54
C GLY A 103 4.68 -24.75 1.73
N GLY A 104 5.81 -24.41 1.10
CA GLY A 104 6.60 -25.35 0.30
C GLY A 104 6.14 -25.52 -1.16
N THR A 105 4.95 -25.05 -1.53
CA THR A 105 4.45 -25.09 -2.91
C THR A 105 4.59 -23.74 -3.60
N THR A 106 4.83 -23.75 -4.91
CA THR A 106 4.81 -22.52 -5.72
C THR A 106 3.37 -22.13 -5.99
N ARG A 107 3.06 -20.87 -5.75
CA ARG A 107 1.77 -20.22 -6.00
C ARG A 107 2.02 -18.89 -6.66
N ALA A 108 1.00 -18.31 -7.30
CA ALA A 108 1.11 -17.01 -7.94
C ALA A 108 -0.21 -16.25 -7.75
N PRO A 109 -0.18 -15.01 -7.22
CA PRO A 109 -1.32 -14.09 -7.35
C PRO A 109 -1.45 -13.66 -8.80
N ASP A 110 -2.65 -13.23 -9.20
CA ASP A 110 -2.88 -12.78 -10.59
C ASP A 110 -1.97 -11.60 -10.97
N TYR A 111 -1.81 -10.66 -10.03
CA TYR A 111 -0.93 -9.50 -10.24
C TYR A 111 -0.10 -9.21 -8.99
N SER A 112 1.14 -8.79 -9.22
CA SER A 112 2.04 -8.21 -8.23
C SER A 112 2.41 -6.80 -8.65
N PHE A 113 1.94 -5.82 -7.90
CA PHE A 113 2.25 -4.40 -8.14
C PHE A 113 3.55 -4.04 -7.42
N ARG A 114 4.46 -3.37 -8.12
CA ARG A 114 5.83 -3.11 -7.66
C ARG A 114 6.25 -1.66 -7.89
N ILE A 115 7.14 -1.19 -7.03
CA ILE A 115 7.87 0.06 -7.22
C ILE A 115 9.36 -0.26 -7.09
N GLY A 116 10.15 0.07 -8.12
CA GLY A 116 11.59 -0.20 -8.12
C GLY A 116 11.94 -1.68 -7.87
N GLY A 117 11.12 -2.61 -8.38
CA GLY A 117 11.27 -4.04 -8.16
C GLY A 117 10.72 -4.56 -6.83
N GLN A 118 10.32 -3.69 -5.90
CA GLN A 118 9.75 -4.08 -4.62
C GLN A 118 8.23 -4.27 -4.70
N ARG A 119 7.74 -5.41 -4.22
CA ARG A 119 6.31 -5.71 -4.12
C ARG A 119 5.64 -4.75 -3.14
N LYS A 120 4.55 -4.10 -3.57
CA LYS A 120 3.72 -3.22 -2.74
C LYS A 120 2.43 -3.90 -2.32
N PHE A 121 1.73 -4.52 -3.25
CA PHE A 121 0.52 -5.29 -2.97
C PHE A 121 0.28 -6.35 -4.05
N PHE A 122 -0.50 -7.34 -3.71
CA PHE A 122 -1.06 -8.30 -4.67
C PHE A 122 -2.50 -7.92 -5.02
N LEU A 123 -2.90 -8.29 -6.21
CA LEU A 123 -4.27 -8.28 -6.65
C LEU A 123 -4.65 -9.69 -7.08
N GLU A 124 -5.74 -10.19 -6.55
CA GLU A 124 -6.38 -11.43 -6.93
C GLU A 124 -7.72 -11.10 -7.58
N THR A 125 -8.00 -11.74 -8.70
CA THR A 125 -9.21 -11.51 -9.47
C THR A 125 -10.11 -12.72 -9.40
N LYS A 126 -11.41 -12.52 -9.38
CA LYS A 126 -12.42 -13.59 -9.55
C LYS A 126 -13.38 -13.19 -10.67
N LYS A 127 -14.09 -14.18 -11.21
CA LYS A 127 -15.17 -13.90 -12.15
C LYS A 127 -16.36 -13.29 -11.40
N PRO A 128 -17.16 -12.39 -12.01
CA PRO A 128 -18.25 -11.70 -11.35
C PRO A 128 -19.42 -12.60 -10.86
N SER A 129 -19.39 -13.89 -11.18
CA SER A 129 -20.34 -14.86 -10.62
C SER A 129 -19.93 -15.42 -9.26
N VAL A 130 -18.76 -15.05 -8.73
CA VAL A 130 -18.27 -15.40 -7.39
C VAL A 130 -18.60 -14.25 -6.45
N ASP A 131 -19.31 -14.53 -5.38
CA ASP A 131 -19.56 -13.54 -4.33
C ASP A 131 -18.30 -13.39 -3.46
N ILE A 132 -17.46 -12.40 -3.78
CA ILE A 132 -16.21 -12.19 -3.04
C ILE A 132 -16.43 -11.57 -1.66
N LYS A 133 -17.63 -11.04 -1.40
CA LYS A 133 -18.01 -10.51 -0.10
C LYS A 133 -18.21 -11.61 0.93
N GLU A 134 -18.83 -12.72 0.52
CA GLU A 134 -19.25 -13.78 1.43
C GLU A 134 -18.46 -15.10 1.25
N ASP A 135 -17.74 -15.30 0.11
CA ASP A 135 -16.92 -16.50 -0.09
C ASP A 135 -15.59 -16.41 0.68
N ILE A 136 -15.36 -17.41 1.53
CA ILE A 136 -14.15 -17.52 2.37
C ILE A 136 -12.90 -17.79 1.53
N HIS A 137 -13.01 -18.56 0.45
CA HIS A 137 -11.86 -19.09 -0.27
C HIS A 137 -11.01 -18.01 -0.95
N PRO A 138 -11.56 -17.04 -1.71
CA PRO A 138 -10.79 -15.97 -2.35
C PRO A 138 -10.07 -15.08 -1.33
N ALA A 139 -10.77 -14.69 -0.26
CA ALA A 139 -10.20 -13.86 0.79
C ALA A 139 -9.04 -14.57 1.53
N PHE A 140 -9.23 -15.85 1.85
CA PHE A 140 -8.16 -16.67 2.46
C PHE A 140 -6.96 -16.83 1.52
N GLN A 141 -7.20 -17.11 0.23
CA GLN A 141 -6.16 -17.28 -0.77
C GLN A 141 -5.28 -16.03 -0.86
N LEU A 142 -5.89 -14.86 -1.09
CA LEU A 142 -5.19 -13.58 -1.18
C LEU A 142 -4.39 -13.26 0.09
N ARG A 143 -5.04 -13.32 1.24
CA ARG A 143 -4.40 -13.02 2.53
C ARG A 143 -3.21 -13.94 2.80
N ARG A 144 -3.31 -15.22 2.45
CA ARG A 144 -2.23 -16.19 2.61
C ARG A 144 -1.02 -15.85 1.73
N TYR A 145 -1.26 -15.42 0.49
CA TYR A 145 -0.18 -14.99 -0.41
C TYR A 145 0.50 -13.74 0.12
N ALA A 146 -0.26 -12.73 0.46
CA ALA A 146 0.25 -11.46 0.96
C ALA A 146 0.96 -11.58 2.31
N TRP A 147 0.42 -12.38 3.24
CA TRP A 147 1.09 -12.70 4.50
C TRP A 147 2.46 -13.34 4.28
N THR A 148 2.53 -14.33 3.37
CA THR A 148 3.81 -15.00 3.06
C THR A 148 4.83 -14.04 2.46
N ALA A 149 4.38 -13.11 1.62
CA ALA A 149 5.21 -12.07 1.01
C ALA A 149 5.45 -10.86 1.93
N LYS A 150 4.93 -10.88 3.17
CA LYS A 150 5.01 -9.78 4.17
C LYS A 150 4.45 -8.45 3.66
N LEU A 151 3.43 -8.50 2.82
CA LEU A 151 2.77 -7.29 2.31
C LEU A 151 1.76 -6.78 3.34
N PRO A 152 1.64 -5.45 3.51
CA PRO A 152 0.71 -4.88 4.48
C PRO A 152 -0.74 -5.01 4.03
N LEU A 153 -1.01 -4.75 2.74
CA LEU A 153 -2.33 -4.77 2.14
C LEU A 153 -2.32 -5.55 0.84
N SER A 154 -3.48 -6.08 0.44
CA SER A 154 -3.71 -6.64 -0.89
C SER A 154 -5.18 -6.54 -1.27
N ILE A 155 -5.47 -6.67 -2.56
CA ILE A 155 -6.77 -6.37 -3.15
C ILE A 155 -7.37 -7.65 -3.74
N LEU A 156 -8.66 -7.87 -3.47
CA LEU A 156 -9.50 -8.88 -4.12
C LEU A 156 -10.61 -8.17 -4.89
N THR A 157 -10.77 -8.48 -6.16
CA THR A 157 -11.80 -7.86 -7.00
C THR A 157 -12.30 -8.79 -8.10
N ASP A 158 -13.52 -8.58 -8.50
CA ASP A 158 -14.13 -9.10 -9.72
C ASP A 158 -14.66 -7.96 -10.63
N PHE A 159 -14.23 -6.75 -10.32
CA PHE A 159 -14.68 -5.46 -10.82
C PHE A 159 -16.06 -5.01 -10.28
N GLU A 160 -17.04 -5.92 -10.11
CA GLU A 160 -18.29 -5.57 -9.41
C GLU A 160 -18.01 -5.17 -7.98
N GLU A 161 -17.11 -5.89 -7.33
CA GLU A 161 -16.71 -5.71 -5.94
C GLU A 161 -15.20 -5.48 -5.84
N PHE A 162 -14.81 -4.64 -4.89
CA PHE A 162 -13.43 -4.27 -4.61
C PHE A 162 -13.18 -4.33 -3.10
N SER A 163 -12.42 -5.30 -2.67
CA SER A 163 -12.11 -5.53 -1.26
C SER A 163 -10.63 -5.36 -0.98
N VAL A 164 -10.28 -4.55 0.02
CA VAL A 164 -8.90 -4.39 0.51
C VAL A 164 -8.76 -5.07 1.85
N TYR A 165 -7.72 -5.87 1.99
CA TYR A 165 -7.44 -6.63 3.19
C TYR A 165 -6.16 -6.18 3.89
N ASP A 166 -6.22 -6.05 5.22
CA ASP A 166 -5.05 -6.01 6.09
C ASP A 166 -4.42 -7.41 6.11
N CYS A 167 -3.27 -7.53 5.44
CA CYS A 167 -2.54 -8.77 5.30
C CYS A 167 -1.46 -8.96 6.38
N THR A 168 -1.39 -8.08 7.38
CA THR A 168 -0.57 -8.26 8.59
C THR A 168 -1.22 -9.18 9.60
N ILE A 169 -2.52 -9.46 9.43
CA ILE A 169 -3.26 -10.43 10.24
C ILE A 169 -3.06 -11.83 9.66
N LYS A 170 -2.46 -12.73 10.45
CA LYS A 170 -2.24 -14.12 10.01
C LYS A 170 -3.56 -14.76 9.57
N PRO A 171 -3.65 -15.27 8.34
CA PRO A 171 -4.87 -15.88 7.83
C PRO A 171 -5.08 -17.29 8.41
N ASP A 172 -6.34 -17.61 8.72
CA ASP A 172 -6.79 -18.94 9.07
C ASP A 172 -7.90 -19.39 8.09
N LYS A 173 -7.96 -20.69 7.78
CA LYS A 173 -8.97 -21.26 6.87
C LYS A 173 -10.41 -21.09 7.37
N LYS A 174 -10.59 -20.87 8.67
CA LYS A 174 -11.88 -20.68 9.33
C LYS A 174 -12.26 -19.19 9.45
N ASP A 175 -11.38 -18.28 9.01
CA ASP A 175 -11.67 -16.85 9.07
C ASP A 175 -12.88 -16.51 8.21
N MET A 176 -13.77 -15.67 8.74
CA MET A 176 -14.85 -15.08 7.95
C MET A 176 -14.26 -14.19 6.84
N PRO A 177 -14.93 -14.05 5.68
CA PRO A 177 -14.45 -13.23 4.57
C PRO A 177 -14.22 -11.77 4.95
N SER A 178 -14.96 -11.25 5.94
CA SER A 178 -14.83 -9.89 6.46
C SER A 178 -13.61 -9.68 7.36
N LYS A 179 -12.94 -10.76 7.81
CA LYS A 179 -11.78 -10.63 8.70
C LYS A 179 -10.59 -10.01 7.98
N GLY A 180 -10.12 -8.89 8.50
CA GLY A 180 -9.04 -8.12 7.90
C GLY A 180 -9.47 -7.29 6.69
N ARG A 181 -10.73 -7.30 6.27
CA ARG A 181 -11.25 -6.41 5.23
C ARG A 181 -11.39 -5.01 5.78
N ILE A 182 -10.64 -4.07 5.24
CA ILE A 182 -10.56 -2.68 5.72
C ILE A 182 -11.26 -1.68 4.78
N LEU A 183 -11.51 -2.08 3.55
CA LEU A 183 -12.29 -1.34 2.57
C LEU A 183 -13.11 -2.33 1.75
N TYR A 184 -14.34 -1.96 1.46
CA TYR A 184 -15.21 -2.68 0.54
C TYR A 184 -16.02 -1.67 -0.26
N LEU A 185 -15.92 -1.76 -1.57
CA LEU A 185 -16.63 -0.93 -2.54
C LEU A 185 -17.30 -1.82 -3.57
N THR A 186 -18.33 -1.30 -4.20
CA THR A 186 -18.92 -1.87 -5.40
C THR A 186 -18.60 -0.97 -6.60
N CYS A 187 -18.75 -1.47 -7.81
CA CYS A 187 -18.53 -0.66 -9.03
C CYS A 187 -19.43 0.60 -9.07
N ARG A 188 -20.53 0.61 -8.35
CA ARG A 188 -21.42 1.79 -8.21
C ARG A 188 -20.79 2.89 -7.38
N ASP A 189 -19.90 2.55 -6.46
CA ASP A 189 -19.22 3.50 -5.58
C ASP A 189 -17.98 4.12 -6.24
N TYR A 190 -17.45 3.52 -7.32
CA TYR A 190 -16.18 3.93 -7.91
C TYR A 190 -16.16 5.41 -8.35
N LEU A 191 -17.25 5.89 -8.92
CA LEU A 191 -17.31 7.27 -9.44
C LEU A 191 -17.29 8.30 -8.31
N GLU A 192 -18.01 8.03 -7.21
CA GLU A 192 -18.07 8.93 -6.05
C GLU A 192 -16.82 8.85 -5.18
N GLN A 193 -16.17 7.67 -5.12
CA GLN A 193 -15.01 7.42 -4.28
C GLN A 193 -13.70 7.36 -5.05
N TRP A 194 -13.69 7.81 -6.32
CA TRP A 194 -12.50 7.77 -7.15
C TRP A 194 -11.30 8.48 -6.54
N ASP A 195 -11.51 9.65 -5.96
CA ASP A 195 -10.45 10.43 -5.30
C ASP A 195 -9.78 9.63 -4.16
N GLU A 196 -10.57 8.84 -3.39
CA GLU A 196 -10.03 8.00 -2.32
C GLU A 196 -9.24 6.82 -2.90
N ILE A 197 -9.79 6.16 -3.93
CA ILE A 197 -9.13 5.06 -4.62
C ILE A 197 -7.79 5.53 -5.21
N GLU A 198 -7.79 6.65 -5.93
CA GLU A 198 -6.60 7.22 -6.55
C GLU A 198 -5.56 7.66 -5.50
N ALA A 199 -6.01 8.30 -4.41
CA ALA A 199 -5.13 8.78 -3.34
C ALA A 199 -4.41 7.64 -2.60
N ILE A 200 -4.90 6.39 -2.69
CA ILE A 200 -4.32 5.23 -2.01
C ILE A 200 -3.59 4.33 -3.01
N PHE A 201 -4.22 3.99 -4.14
CA PHE A 201 -3.79 2.90 -5.02
C PHE A 201 -3.18 3.35 -6.35
N SER A 202 -3.18 4.66 -6.68
CA SER A 202 -2.45 5.11 -7.86
C SER A 202 -0.94 4.92 -7.68
N LYS A 203 -0.23 4.66 -8.78
CA LYS A 203 1.25 4.57 -8.77
C LYS A 203 1.88 5.79 -8.12
N ASN A 204 1.38 6.99 -8.45
CA ASN A 204 1.85 8.25 -7.89
C ASN A 204 1.59 8.38 -6.38
N ALA A 205 0.44 7.93 -5.88
CA ALA A 205 0.13 7.93 -4.45
C ALA A 205 1.07 6.99 -3.67
N ILE A 206 1.37 5.83 -4.23
CA ILE A 206 2.30 4.87 -3.62
C ILE A 206 3.73 5.42 -3.59
N LEU A 207 4.20 6.05 -4.67
CA LEU A 207 5.48 6.74 -4.71
C LEU A 207 5.59 7.84 -3.65
N LYS A 208 4.50 8.54 -3.36
CA LYS A 208 4.42 9.59 -2.31
C LYS A 208 4.26 9.03 -0.89
N GLY A 209 4.15 7.71 -0.73
CA GLY A 209 3.99 7.05 0.57
C GLY A 209 2.57 7.07 1.14
N SER A 210 1.55 7.49 0.37
CA SER A 210 0.14 7.52 0.82
C SER A 210 -0.38 6.12 1.14
N PHE A 211 0.00 5.12 0.35
CA PHE A 211 -0.34 3.71 0.58
C PHE A 211 0.21 3.19 1.91
N ASP A 212 1.48 3.46 2.19
CA ASP A 212 2.12 3.00 3.42
C ASP A 212 1.49 3.69 4.64
N LYS A 213 1.14 4.97 4.53
CA LYS A 213 0.41 5.71 5.55
C LYS A 213 -0.99 5.14 5.76
N TYR A 214 -1.75 4.89 4.70
CA TYR A 214 -3.08 4.27 4.79
C TYR A 214 -3.03 2.90 5.47
N ALA A 215 -2.04 2.08 5.11
CA ALA A 215 -1.82 0.78 5.73
C ALA A 215 -1.52 0.89 7.24
N GLN A 216 -0.78 1.92 7.67
CA GLN A 216 -0.49 2.18 9.07
C GLN A 216 -1.72 2.69 9.84
N ASP A 217 -2.47 3.62 9.28
CA ASP A 217 -3.65 4.22 9.91
C ASP A 217 -4.78 3.18 10.15
N LYS A 218 -4.91 2.21 9.25
CA LYS A 218 -5.90 1.12 9.35
C LYS A 218 -5.44 -0.04 10.23
N ARG A 219 -4.15 -0.16 10.52
CA ARG A 219 -3.67 -1.11 11.52
C ARG A 219 -4.19 -0.67 12.89
N GLY A 220 -5.04 -1.45 13.51
CA GLY A 220 -5.39 -1.22 14.90
C GLY A 220 -4.09 -1.15 15.73
N LYS A 221 -4.05 -0.30 16.76
CA LYS A 221 -2.87 0.02 17.63
C LYS A 221 -2.05 -1.17 18.16
N ARG A 222 -2.47 -2.42 17.91
CA ARG A 222 -1.77 -3.65 18.31
C ARG A 222 -0.63 -4.09 17.37
N GLY A 223 -0.58 -3.60 16.12
CA GLY A 223 0.45 -4.03 15.15
C GLY A 223 1.72 -3.18 15.16
N THR A 224 1.62 -1.90 15.50
CA THR A 224 2.76 -0.97 15.51
C THR A 224 3.78 -1.30 16.59
N ALA A 225 3.34 -1.71 17.79
CA ALA A 225 4.25 -2.01 18.89
C ALA A 225 5.18 -3.22 18.60
N GLN A 226 4.69 -4.24 17.89
CA GLN A 226 5.51 -5.42 17.56
C GLN A 226 6.51 -5.15 16.43
N VAL A 227 6.13 -4.34 15.44
CA VAL A 227 7.05 -3.94 14.34
C VAL A 227 8.14 -3.04 14.88
N ASP A 228 7.79 -2.07 15.73
CA ASP A 228 8.75 -1.17 16.35
C ASP A 228 9.74 -1.92 17.25
N SER A 229 9.27 -2.91 18.02
CA SER A 229 10.14 -3.75 18.86
C SER A 229 11.10 -4.58 18.02
N ALA A 230 10.61 -5.25 16.97
CA ALA A 230 11.46 -6.05 16.08
C ALA A 230 12.49 -5.17 15.34
N PHE A 231 12.08 -3.99 14.91
CA PHE A 231 12.98 -3.01 14.28
C PHE A 231 14.06 -2.52 15.26
N LEU A 232 13.69 -2.22 16.49
CA LEU A 232 14.63 -1.80 17.53
C LEU A 232 15.64 -2.91 17.87
N GLU A 233 15.19 -4.17 17.96
CA GLU A 233 16.06 -5.33 18.18
C GLU A 233 17.05 -5.51 17.03
N GLU A 234 16.60 -5.35 15.78
CA GLU A 234 17.45 -5.44 14.59
C GLU A 234 18.50 -4.34 14.57
N ILE A 235 18.11 -3.08 14.84
CA ILE A 235 19.03 -1.93 14.96
C ILE A 235 20.04 -2.17 16.10
N ALA A 236 19.61 -2.70 17.25
CA ALA A 236 20.52 -3.04 18.33
C ALA A 236 21.55 -4.09 17.93
N GLY A 237 21.13 -5.14 17.19
CA GLY A 237 22.02 -6.15 16.62
C GLY A 237 23.03 -5.54 15.64
N TRP A 238 22.60 -4.64 14.76
CA TRP A 238 23.53 -3.96 13.85
C TRP A 238 24.54 -3.09 14.59
N ARG A 239 24.13 -2.39 15.64
CA ARG A 239 25.04 -1.60 16.48
C ARG A 239 26.13 -2.46 17.12
N GLU A 240 25.78 -3.63 17.64
CA GLU A 240 26.75 -4.54 18.26
C GLU A 240 27.77 -5.06 17.24
N ILE A 241 27.29 -5.53 16.07
CA ILE A 241 28.15 -6.02 14.99
C ILE A 241 29.10 -4.93 14.49
N LEU A 242 28.58 -3.72 14.25
CA LEU A 242 29.36 -2.58 13.80
C LEU A 242 30.38 -2.13 14.84
N ALA A 243 29.99 -2.04 16.12
CA ALA A 243 30.89 -1.65 17.20
C ALA A 243 32.08 -2.63 17.27
N ARG A 244 31.81 -3.94 17.22
CA ARG A 244 32.84 -4.98 17.25
C ARG A 244 33.79 -4.88 16.05
N ASN A 245 33.26 -4.68 14.83
CA ASN A 245 34.05 -4.58 13.62
C ASN A 245 34.90 -3.29 13.57
N ILE A 246 34.33 -2.14 13.97
CA ILE A 246 35.03 -0.86 13.96
C ILE A 246 36.15 -0.88 15.02
N ALA A 247 35.89 -1.35 16.23
CA ALA A 247 36.89 -1.43 17.30
C ALA A 247 38.07 -2.33 16.92
N LEU A 248 37.82 -3.48 16.28
CA LEU A 248 38.89 -4.37 15.84
C LEU A 248 39.81 -3.75 14.79
N ARG A 249 39.34 -2.84 13.97
CA ARG A 249 40.09 -2.22 12.88
C ARG A 249 40.71 -0.87 13.26
N ASN A 250 40.26 -0.29 14.34
CA ASN A 250 40.65 1.04 14.81
C ASN A 250 40.84 0.99 16.33
N PRO A 251 41.91 0.35 16.82
CA PRO A 251 42.15 0.16 18.25
C PRO A 251 42.45 1.47 19.01
N GLU A 252 42.70 2.54 18.27
CA GLU A 252 42.95 3.89 18.81
C GLU A 252 41.68 4.65 19.19
N LEU A 253 40.49 4.20 18.77
CA LEU A 253 39.24 4.86 19.08
C LEU A 253 38.87 4.66 20.55
N ASP A 254 38.56 5.75 21.22
CA ASP A 254 37.94 5.66 22.53
C ASP A 254 36.45 5.27 22.44
N THR A 255 35.83 5.00 23.59
CA THR A 255 34.42 4.58 23.64
C THR A 255 33.47 5.62 23.04
N ARG A 256 33.77 6.90 23.15
CA ARG A 256 32.95 8.00 22.60
C ARG A 256 33.04 8.04 21.09
N ASP A 257 34.24 7.96 20.55
CA ASP A 257 34.51 7.98 19.10
C ASP A 257 33.95 6.73 18.43
N LEU A 258 34.10 5.55 19.07
CA LEU A 258 33.49 4.31 18.62
C LEU A 258 31.97 4.43 18.54
N ASN A 259 31.30 4.91 19.58
CA ASN A 259 29.88 5.11 19.60
C ASN A 259 29.41 6.10 18.52
N TYR A 260 30.14 7.17 18.30
CA TYR A 260 29.86 8.13 17.23
C TYR A 260 29.97 7.49 15.84
N ALA A 261 31.03 6.73 15.56
CA ALA A 261 31.24 6.05 14.30
C ALA A 261 30.15 5.02 14.01
N VAL A 262 29.75 4.23 15.02
CA VAL A 262 28.65 3.27 14.93
C VAL A 262 27.33 3.99 14.61
N GLN A 263 27.00 5.05 15.36
CA GLN A 263 25.75 5.80 15.16
C GLN A 263 25.70 6.47 13.78
N ALA A 264 26.80 7.07 13.33
CA ALA A 264 26.89 7.70 12.02
C ALA A 264 26.69 6.67 10.90
N THR A 265 27.25 5.46 11.04
CA THR A 265 27.10 4.38 10.08
C THR A 265 25.65 3.87 10.02
N VAL A 266 25.04 3.61 11.18
CA VAL A 266 23.61 3.18 11.23
C VAL A 266 22.71 4.24 10.62
N ASN A 267 22.91 5.52 10.95
CA ASN A 267 22.10 6.61 10.40
C ASN A 267 22.21 6.70 8.87
N ARG A 268 23.42 6.49 8.30
CA ARG A 268 23.61 6.47 6.84
C ARG A 268 22.91 5.29 6.20
N ILE A 269 23.01 4.10 6.77
CA ILE A 269 22.32 2.89 6.25
C ILE A 269 20.80 3.10 6.26
N VAL A 270 20.25 3.59 7.37
CA VAL A 270 18.81 3.87 7.49
C VAL A 270 18.37 4.95 6.51
N PHE A 271 19.17 6.02 6.37
CA PHE A 271 18.89 7.11 5.42
C PHE A 271 18.89 6.61 3.97
N LEU A 272 19.93 5.86 3.57
CA LEU A 272 20.02 5.29 2.22
C LEU A 272 18.83 4.35 1.94
N ARG A 273 18.47 3.51 2.91
CA ARG A 273 17.32 2.63 2.78
C ARG A 273 16.00 3.38 2.61
N ILE A 274 15.81 4.48 3.35
CA ILE A 274 14.64 5.35 3.19
C ILE A 274 14.64 6.01 1.79
N CYS A 275 15.80 6.44 1.29
CA CYS A 275 15.91 7.00 -0.05
C CYS A 275 15.56 5.97 -1.12
N GLU A 276 16.10 4.75 -1.03
CA GLU A 276 15.77 3.64 -1.93
C GLU A 276 14.26 3.33 -1.90
N ASP A 277 13.68 3.19 -0.71
CA ASP A 277 12.26 2.90 -0.55
C ASP A 277 11.33 4.01 -1.08
N ARG A 278 11.87 5.24 -1.19
CA ARG A 278 11.14 6.42 -1.71
C ARG A 278 11.52 6.78 -3.15
N GLY A 279 12.38 6.02 -3.79
CA GLY A 279 12.86 6.32 -5.15
C GLY A 279 13.58 7.67 -5.26
N ILE A 280 14.29 8.08 -4.19
CA ILE A 280 15.13 9.28 -4.18
C ILE A 280 16.53 8.82 -4.55
N GLU A 281 17.02 9.25 -5.73
CA GLU A 281 18.41 9.06 -6.17
C GLU A 281 19.36 10.05 -5.50
#